data_4f9d78da18bd0cf19c58a1cdc4351991
#
_entry.id   4f9d78da18bd0cf19c58a1cdc4351991
#
_cell.length_a   1.000
_cell.length_b   1.000
_cell.length_c   1.000
_cell.angle_alpha   90.00
_cell.angle_beta   90.00
_cell.angle_gamma   90.00
#
_symmetry.space_group_name_H-M   'P 1'
#
loop_
_entity.id
_entity.type
_entity.pdbx_description
1 polymer ?
#
loop_
_entity_poly.entity_id
_entity_poly.type
_entity_poly.pdbx_seq_one_letter_code
_entity_poly.pdbx_strand_id
1 'polypeptide(L)'
;MFKLSQIAISKKIANDPYYRFQSLSEIAIAAELGIRIDVNLATVDDWLRLPGFSIRQARSLVELVKMGVQLVCLEDIAAAISVSPQYLQPYEPVLAFAYYDRLSPLSPVKTNINSASIEELTAIPAMTYDLGQEIVSQRQHGKYRNLVDLSSRLNLDSDLISQLMH
;
A
#
# COMPACT_ATOMS: atom_id res chain seq x y z
N MET A 1 17.73 -22.54 21.42
CA MET A 1 17.33 -22.84 20.03
C MET A 1 16.21 -21.94 19.50
N PHE A 2 15.13 -21.74 20.24
CA PHE A 2 14.01 -20.88 19.77
C PHE A 2 14.41 -19.44 19.45
N LYS A 3 15.28 -18.79 20.21
CA LYS A 3 15.69 -17.40 19.99
C LYS A 3 16.49 -17.16 18.70
N LEU A 4 17.33 -18.09 18.27
CA LEU A 4 18.12 -17.94 17.05
C LEU A 4 17.26 -18.08 15.78
N SER A 5 16.28 -18.98 15.78
CA SER A 5 15.36 -19.13 14.67
C SER A 5 14.42 -17.91 14.52
N GLN A 6 13.97 -17.33 15.63
CA GLN A 6 13.17 -16.10 15.62
C GLN A 6 13.95 -14.90 15.07
N ILE A 7 15.22 -14.75 15.44
CA ILE A 7 16.09 -13.69 14.90
C ILE A 7 16.28 -13.84 13.40
N ALA A 8 16.47 -15.06 12.90
CA ALA A 8 16.62 -15.32 11.47
C ALA A 8 15.34 -15.01 10.69
N ILE A 9 14.17 -15.38 11.24
CA ILE A 9 12.87 -15.07 10.65
C ILE A 9 12.60 -13.56 10.68
N SER A 10 12.86 -12.90 11.80
CA SER A 10 12.70 -11.44 11.92
C SER A 10 13.50 -10.68 10.87
N LYS A 11 14.75 -11.10 10.61
CA LYS A 11 15.58 -10.52 9.57
C LYS A 11 15.00 -10.74 8.15
N LYS A 12 14.50 -11.93 7.87
CA LYS A 12 13.85 -12.22 6.57
C LYS A 12 12.64 -11.33 6.36
N ILE A 13 11.78 -11.23 7.36
CA ILE A 13 10.57 -10.40 7.31
C ILE A 13 10.93 -8.91 7.14
N ALA A 14 11.94 -8.42 7.89
CA ALA A 14 12.34 -7.02 7.82
C ALA A 14 13.01 -6.62 6.50
N ASN A 15 13.69 -7.56 5.84
CA ASN A 15 14.46 -7.30 4.63
C ASN A 15 13.67 -7.57 3.33
N ASP A 16 12.53 -8.24 3.41
CA ASP A 16 11.71 -8.57 2.24
C ASP A 16 10.28 -8.02 2.41
N PRO A 17 9.95 -6.91 1.74
CA PRO A 17 8.61 -6.32 1.80
C PRO A 17 7.52 -7.22 1.21
N TYR A 18 7.89 -8.25 0.44
CA TYR A 18 6.98 -9.21 -0.17
C TYR A 18 6.97 -10.55 0.56
N TYR A 19 7.61 -10.65 1.74
CA TYR A 19 7.67 -11.88 2.49
C TYR A 19 6.29 -12.45 2.76
N ARG A 20 6.09 -13.71 2.41
CA ARG A 20 4.86 -14.46 2.69
C ARG A 20 5.00 -15.18 4.03
N PHE A 21 4.17 -14.81 4.99
CA PHE A 21 4.17 -15.40 6.31
C PHE A 21 3.73 -16.86 6.24
N GLN A 22 4.50 -17.75 6.88
CA GLN A 22 4.26 -19.18 6.83
C GLN A 22 3.39 -19.69 7.99
N SER A 23 3.22 -18.89 9.03
CA SER A 23 2.48 -19.25 10.23
C SER A 23 1.94 -18.04 10.97
N LEU A 24 1.01 -18.27 11.90
CA LEU A 24 0.50 -17.21 12.78
C LEU A 24 1.57 -16.66 13.72
N SER A 25 2.58 -17.46 14.09
CA SER A 25 3.71 -16.96 14.87
C SER A 25 4.56 -15.95 14.11
N GLU A 26 4.69 -16.09 12.80
CA GLU A 26 5.36 -15.10 11.95
C GLU A 26 4.54 -13.81 11.83
N ILE A 27 3.22 -13.88 11.85
CA ILE A 27 2.33 -12.71 11.93
C ILE A 27 2.61 -11.92 13.22
N ALA A 28 2.75 -12.60 14.36
CA ALA A 28 3.08 -11.95 15.62
C ALA A 28 4.45 -11.25 15.56
N ILE A 29 5.46 -11.90 14.99
CA ILE A 29 6.78 -11.30 14.76
C ILE A 29 6.70 -10.06 13.85
N ALA A 30 5.94 -10.16 12.77
CA ALA A 30 5.74 -9.03 11.85
C ALA A 30 5.07 -7.85 12.56
N ALA A 31 4.10 -8.11 13.42
CA ALA A 31 3.44 -7.08 14.22
C ALA A 31 4.41 -6.38 15.18
N GLU A 32 5.29 -7.13 15.84
CA GLU A 32 6.34 -6.59 16.71
C GLU A 32 7.35 -5.73 15.94
N LEU A 33 7.63 -6.07 14.68
CA LEU A 33 8.46 -5.28 13.76
C LEU A 33 7.76 -4.03 13.23
N GLY A 34 6.50 -3.79 13.59
CA GLY A 34 5.72 -2.65 13.13
C GLY A 34 5.16 -2.79 11.72
N ILE A 35 5.19 -4.00 11.14
CA ILE A 35 4.62 -4.25 9.81
C ILE A 35 3.11 -4.18 9.89
N ARG A 36 2.52 -3.39 8.98
CA ARG A 36 1.06 -3.22 8.85
C ARG A 36 0.66 -3.30 7.39
N ILE A 37 -0.46 -3.95 7.13
CA ILE A 37 -1.12 -4.00 5.83
C ILE A 37 -2.35 -3.11 5.93
N ASP A 38 -2.37 -2.02 5.16
CA ASP A 38 -3.55 -1.16 5.06
C ASP A 38 -4.61 -1.86 4.22
N VAL A 39 -5.72 -2.23 4.85
CA VAL A 39 -6.77 -3.04 4.21
C VAL A 39 -7.45 -2.34 3.03
N ASN A 40 -7.49 -1.01 3.03
CA ASN A 40 -8.10 -0.20 1.96
C ASN A 40 -7.12 0.17 0.84
N LEU A 41 -5.84 -0.12 0.99
CA LEU A 41 -4.80 0.09 -0.03
C LEU A 41 -4.14 -1.22 -0.48
N ALA A 42 -4.40 -2.33 0.21
CA ALA A 42 -3.78 -3.62 -0.04
C ALA A 42 -4.03 -4.11 -1.47
N THR A 43 -3.00 -4.62 -2.08
CA THR A 43 -3.06 -5.35 -3.34
C THR A 43 -3.39 -6.83 -3.10
N VAL A 44 -3.64 -7.57 -4.16
CA VAL A 44 -3.81 -9.04 -4.08
C VAL A 44 -2.58 -9.69 -3.44
N ASP A 45 -1.38 -9.24 -3.82
CA ASP A 45 -0.13 -9.78 -3.29
C ASP A 45 0.05 -9.47 -1.80
N ASP A 46 -0.41 -8.31 -1.32
CA ASP A 46 -0.40 -7.99 0.11
C ASP A 46 -1.27 -8.96 0.92
N TRP A 47 -2.47 -9.25 0.45
CA TRP A 47 -3.35 -10.24 1.08
C TRP A 47 -2.76 -11.65 1.06
N LEU A 48 -2.08 -12.02 -0.01
CA LEU A 48 -1.44 -13.34 -0.14
C LEU A 48 -0.19 -13.52 0.73
N ARG A 49 0.30 -12.48 1.37
CA ARG A 49 1.33 -12.59 2.42
C ARG A 49 0.79 -13.25 3.67
N LEU A 50 -0.52 -13.19 3.91
CA LEU A 50 -1.18 -13.80 5.06
C LEU A 50 -1.41 -15.29 4.82
N PRO A 51 -1.00 -16.18 5.76
CA PRO A 51 -1.24 -17.61 5.60
C PRO A 51 -2.74 -17.91 5.62
N GLY A 52 -3.18 -18.81 4.76
CA GLY A 52 -4.58 -19.22 4.67
C GLY A 52 -5.47 -18.36 3.76
N PHE A 53 -4.99 -17.22 3.26
CA PHE A 53 -5.73 -16.43 2.27
C PHE A 53 -5.57 -17.03 0.87
N SER A 54 -6.69 -17.24 0.18
CA SER A 54 -6.70 -17.65 -1.21
C SER A 54 -6.68 -16.46 -2.17
N ILE A 55 -6.21 -16.69 -3.40
CA ILE A 55 -6.28 -15.68 -4.49
C ILE A 55 -7.71 -15.16 -4.66
N ARG A 56 -8.71 -16.03 -4.57
CA ARG A 56 -10.13 -15.67 -4.72
C ARG A 56 -10.56 -14.67 -3.64
N GLN A 57 -10.22 -14.94 -2.38
CA GLN A 57 -10.51 -14.06 -1.26
C GLN A 57 -9.79 -12.71 -1.41
N ALA A 58 -8.51 -12.74 -1.74
CA ALA A 58 -7.71 -11.53 -1.96
C ALA A 58 -8.30 -10.65 -3.07
N ARG A 59 -8.67 -11.24 -4.19
CA ARG A 59 -9.32 -10.51 -5.30
C ARG A 59 -10.65 -9.91 -4.90
N SER A 60 -11.49 -10.65 -4.17
CA SER A 60 -12.78 -10.15 -3.69
C SER A 60 -12.62 -8.90 -2.82
N LEU A 61 -11.66 -8.90 -1.90
CA LEU A 61 -11.38 -7.74 -1.05
C LEU A 61 -10.90 -6.53 -1.87
N VAL A 62 -9.96 -6.73 -2.77
CA VAL A 62 -9.43 -5.66 -3.63
C VAL A 62 -10.51 -5.07 -4.52
N GLU A 63 -11.38 -5.90 -5.08
CA GLU A 63 -12.48 -5.42 -5.94
C GLU A 63 -13.54 -4.65 -5.16
N LEU A 64 -13.91 -5.09 -3.96
CA LEU A 64 -14.83 -4.36 -3.10
C LEU A 64 -14.31 -2.95 -2.79
N VAL A 65 -13.05 -2.82 -2.44
CA VAL A 65 -12.43 -1.51 -2.18
C VAL A 65 -12.40 -0.65 -3.46
N LYS A 66 -12.11 -1.24 -4.61
CA LYS A 66 -12.16 -0.52 -5.91
C LYS A 66 -13.56 -0.02 -6.25
N MET A 67 -14.61 -0.73 -5.85
CA MET A 67 -16.00 -0.31 -6.00
C MET A 67 -16.43 0.77 -5.00
N GLY A 68 -15.55 1.19 -4.10
CA GLY A 68 -15.81 2.24 -3.12
C GLY A 68 -16.22 1.75 -1.74
N VAL A 69 -16.21 0.45 -1.49
CA VAL A 69 -16.46 -0.11 -0.16
C VAL A 69 -15.25 0.17 0.73
N GLN A 70 -15.49 0.72 1.91
CA GLN A 70 -14.48 0.93 2.95
C GLN A 70 -14.52 -0.23 3.93
N LEU A 71 -13.38 -0.86 4.17
CA LEU A 71 -13.21 -1.88 5.20
C LEU A 71 -12.76 -1.18 6.48
N VAL A 72 -13.57 -1.18 7.52
CA VAL A 72 -13.30 -0.42 8.75
C VAL A 72 -13.04 -1.30 9.98
N CYS A 73 -13.33 -2.60 9.88
CA CYS A 73 -13.13 -3.55 10.98
C CYS A 73 -12.94 -4.98 10.43
N LEU A 74 -12.57 -5.92 11.33
CA LEU A 74 -12.43 -7.34 10.97
C LEU A 74 -13.71 -7.96 10.45
N GLU A 75 -14.84 -7.55 10.97
CA GLU A 75 -16.16 -8.04 10.58
C GLU A 75 -16.46 -7.75 9.10
N ASP A 76 -16.01 -6.61 8.59
CA ASP A 76 -16.18 -6.26 7.17
C ASP A 76 -15.37 -7.21 6.27
N ILE A 77 -14.14 -7.51 6.65
CA ILE A 77 -13.31 -8.48 5.94
C ILE A 77 -13.95 -9.88 6.01
N ALA A 78 -14.37 -10.28 7.20
CA ALA A 78 -14.99 -11.59 7.44
C ALA A 78 -16.24 -11.77 6.58
N ALA A 79 -17.10 -10.77 6.52
CA ALA A 79 -18.29 -10.78 5.67
C ALA A 79 -17.92 -10.87 4.18
N ALA A 80 -16.93 -10.11 3.74
CA ALA A 80 -16.50 -10.06 2.34
C ALA A 80 -15.97 -11.41 1.83
N ILE A 81 -15.30 -12.18 2.68
CA ILE A 81 -14.71 -13.48 2.31
C ILE A 81 -15.44 -14.69 2.90
N SER A 82 -16.59 -14.46 3.53
CA SER A 82 -17.47 -15.50 4.10
C SER A 82 -16.79 -16.39 5.14
N VAL A 83 -16.10 -15.77 6.08
CA VAL A 83 -15.50 -16.45 7.25
C VAL A 83 -16.02 -15.83 8.54
N SER A 84 -15.79 -16.49 9.67
CA SER A 84 -16.10 -15.88 10.98
C SER A 84 -15.05 -14.81 11.35
N PRO A 85 -15.46 -13.73 12.05
CA PRO A 85 -14.51 -12.74 12.55
C PRO A 85 -13.41 -13.33 13.43
N GLN A 86 -13.74 -14.36 14.22
CA GLN A 86 -12.78 -15.08 15.08
C GLN A 86 -11.64 -15.72 14.29
N TYR A 87 -11.91 -16.17 13.07
CA TYR A 87 -10.89 -16.72 12.18
C TYR A 87 -9.82 -15.67 11.83
N LEU A 88 -10.21 -14.41 11.74
CA LEU A 88 -9.34 -13.32 11.35
C LEU A 88 -8.61 -12.66 12.53
N GLN A 89 -9.00 -12.90 13.77
CA GLN A 89 -8.37 -12.29 14.94
C GLN A 89 -6.85 -12.43 15.00
N PRO A 90 -6.24 -13.58 14.66
CA PRO A 90 -4.79 -13.71 14.65
C PRO A 90 -4.06 -12.80 13.67
N TYR A 91 -4.74 -12.30 12.65
CA TYR A 91 -4.17 -11.39 11.64
C TYR A 91 -4.30 -9.91 12.03
N GLU A 92 -5.20 -9.59 12.95
CA GLU A 92 -5.50 -8.21 13.36
C GLU A 92 -4.26 -7.37 13.68
N PRO A 93 -3.23 -7.90 14.38
CA PRO A 93 -2.04 -7.11 14.72
C PRO A 93 -1.27 -6.55 13.52
N VAL A 94 -1.39 -7.14 12.34
CA VAL A 94 -0.73 -6.68 11.10
C VAL A 94 -1.69 -5.95 10.15
N LEU A 95 -2.96 -5.80 10.51
CA LEU A 95 -3.95 -5.10 9.70
C LEU A 95 -4.12 -3.66 10.20
N ALA A 96 -4.18 -2.72 9.27
CA ALA A 96 -4.47 -1.32 9.55
C ALA A 96 -5.77 -0.91 8.85
N PHE A 97 -6.71 -0.37 9.61
CA PHE A 97 -8.01 0.11 9.13
C PHE A 97 -7.99 1.62 9.05
N ALA A 98 -7.35 2.16 8.01
CA ALA A 98 -7.34 3.58 7.75
C ALA A 98 -8.55 3.96 6.89
N TYR A 99 -9.30 4.97 7.32
CA TYR A 99 -10.40 5.52 6.55
C TYR A 99 -9.90 6.59 5.60
N TYR A 100 -10.13 6.40 4.30
CA TYR A 100 -9.76 7.36 3.27
C TYR A 100 -11.03 8.01 2.72
N ASP A 101 -11.35 9.20 3.20
CA ASP A 101 -12.40 10.02 2.62
C ASP A 101 -11.83 10.81 1.44
N ARG A 102 -12.37 10.63 0.25
CA ARG A 102 -11.95 11.35 -0.96
C ARG A 102 -12.06 12.88 -0.83
N LEU A 103 -12.89 13.34 0.08
CA LEU A 103 -13.10 14.76 0.37
C LEU A 103 -12.26 15.25 1.54
N SER A 104 -11.55 14.38 2.24
CA SER A 104 -10.68 14.75 3.34
C SER A 104 -9.34 15.29 2.83
N PRO A 105 -8.87 16.43 3.34
CA PRO A 105 -7.54 16.94 3.01
C PRO A 105 -6.42 16.02 3.51
N LEU A 106 -6.71 15.05 4.37
CA LEU A 106 -5.77 14.05 4.89
C LEU A 106 -5.76 12.76 4.05
N SER A 107 -6.68 12.60 3.09
CA SER A 107 -6.68 11.45 2.21
C SER A 107 -5.52 11.56 1.23
N PRO A 108 -4.72 10.48 1.05
CA PRO A 108 -3.71 10.48 0.00
C PRO A 108 -4.42 10.54 -1.36
N VAL A 109 -4.44 11.70 -1.95
CA VAL A 109 -4.94 11.88 -3.32
C VAL A 109 -3.93 11.22 -4.24
N LYS A 110 -4.30 10.12 -4.87
CA LYS A 110 -3.49 9.54 -5.94
C LYS A 110 -3.55 10.45 -7.15
N THR A 111 -2.58 11.30 -7.25
CA THR A 111 -2.46 12.24 -8.38
C THR A 111 -1.90 11.51 -9.59
N ASN A 112 -2.66 11.44 -10.66
CA ASN A 112 -2.17 10.87 -11.91
C ASN A 112 -1.30 11.88 -12.67
N ILE A 113 -0.01 11.68 -12.65
CA ILE A 113 0.99 12.54 -13.27
C ILE A 113 0.74 12.80 -14.76
N ASN A 114 0.15 11.83 -15.46
CA ASN A 114 -0.15 11.96 -16.89
C ASN A 114 -1.39 12.82 -17.20
N SER A 115 -2.21 13.14 -16.21
CA SER A 115 -3.46 13.89 -16.41
C SER A 115 -3.67 15.05 -15.44
N ALA A 116 -2.95 15.09 -14.33
CA ALA A 116 -3.12 16.12 -13.30
C ALA A 116 -2.81 17.53 -13.82
N SER A 117 -3.54 18.52 -13.30
CA SER A 117 -3.22 19.94 -13.51
C SER A 117 -1.97 20.36 -12.74
N ILE A 118 -1.44 21.55 -13.03
CA ILE A 118 -0.30 22.09 -12.28
C ILE A 118 -0.70 22.29 -10.81
N GLU A 119 -1.91 22.76 -10.54
CA GLU A 119 -2.46 22.95 -9.19
C GLU A 119 -2.52 21.65 -8.41
N GLU A 120 -3.01 20.59 -9.04
CA GLU A 120 -3.06 19.25 -8.43
C GLU A 120 -1.66 18.69 -8.16
N LEU A 121 -0.71 18.91 -9.05
CA LEU A 121 0.70 18.52 -8.86
C LEU A 121 1.34 19.29 -7.72
N THR A 122 1.13 20.59 -7.63
CA THR A 122 1.71 21.44 -6.57
C THR A 122 1.09 21.19 -5.19
N ALA A 123 -0.06 20.51 -5.12
CA ALA A 123 -0.63 20.04 -3.85
C ALA A 123 0.19 18.88 -3.24
N ILE A 124 1.05 18.22 -4.01
CA ILE A 124 1.94 17.17 -3.52
C ILE A 124 3.06 17.82 -2.71
N PRO A 125 3.32 17.36 -1.46
CA PRO A 125 4.46 17.87 -0.69
C PRO A 125 5.78 17.80 -1.47
N ALA A 126 6.62 18.81 -1.34
CA ALA A 126 7.88 18.97 -2.06
C ALA A 126 7.78 19.19 -3.58
N MET A 127 6.59 19.19 -4.17
CA MET A 127 6.39 19.54 -5.57
C MET A 127 6.37 21.06 -5.73
N THR A 128 7.35 21.61 -6.45
CA THR A 128 7.38 23.04 -6.77
C THR A 128 6.54 23.36 -8.01
N TYR A 129 6.15 24.62 -8.16
CA TYR A 129 5.41 25.07 -9.34
C TYR A 129 6.20 24.85 -10.64
N ASP A 130 7.50 25.15 -10.62
CA ASP A 130 8.39 24.96 -11.77
C ASP A 130 8.48 23.48 -12.18
N LEU A 131 8.60 22.60 -11.20
CA LEU A 131 8.61 21.15 -11.45
C LEU A 131 7.26 20.66 -11.99
N GLY A 132 6.16 21.17 -11.47
CA GLY A 132 4.81 20.88 -11.98
C GLY A 132 4.65 21.31 -13.44
N GLN A 133 5.14 22.50 -13.81
CA GLN A 133 5.16 22.97 -15.19
C GLN A 133 6.02 22.08 -16.09
N GLU A 134 7.17 21.65 -15.62
CA GLU A 134 8.05 20.78 -16.37
C GLU A 134 7.43 19.41 -16.63
N ILE A 135 6.77 18.83 -15.61
CA ILE A 135 6.02 17.57 -15.75
C ILE A 135 4.94 17.70 -16.84
N VAL A 136 4.14 18.76 -16.81
CA VAL A 136 3.10 19.01 -17.79
C VAL A 136 3.66 19.21 -19.19
N SER A 137 4.77 19.92 -19.33
CA SER A 137 5.46 20.14 -20.59
C SER A 137 6.03 18.84 -21.17
N GLN A 138 6.74 18.07 -20.36
CA GLN A 138 7.40 16.84 -20.78
C GLN A 138 6.43 15.73 -21.19
N ARG A 139 5.26 15.64 -20.54
CA ARG A 139 4.26 14.63 -20.91
C ARG A 139 3.62 14.86 -22.29
N GLN A 140 3.73 16.06 -22.85
CA GLN A 140 3.29 16.33 -24.22
C GLN A 140 4.15 15.60 -25.26
N HIS A 141 5.40 15.28 -24.92
CA HIS A 141 6.32 14.50 -25.76
C HIS A 141 6.14 12.97 -25.59
N GLY A 142 5.26 12.57 -24.69
CA GLY A 142 4.93 11.16 -24.39
C GLY A 142 4.58 10.96 -22.92
N LYS A 143 3.60 10.12 -22.67
CA LYS A 143 3.18 9.80 -21.30
C LYS A 143 4.32 9.16 -20.51
N TYR A 144 4.37 9.44 -19.23
CA TYR A 144 5.26 8.74 -18.30
C TYR A 144 4.78 7.30 -18.12
N ARG A 145 5.67 6.35 -18.27
CA ARG A 145 5.37 4.91 -18.17
C ARG A 145 5.34 4.44 -16.71
N ASN A 146 6.23 4.99 -15.91
CA ASN A 146 6.38 4.69 -14.48
C ASN A 146 7.23 5.77 -13.80
N LEU A 147 7.44 5.64 -12.49
CA LEU A 147 8.24 6.60 -11.72
C LEU A 147 9.71 6.66 -12.13
N VAL A 148 10.27 5.57 -12.63
CA VAL A 148 11.66 5.53 -13.12
C VAL A 148 11.80 6.39 -14.38
N ASP A 149 10.83 6.30 -15.31
CA ASP A 149 10.78 7.12 -16.50
C ASP A 149 10.63 8.62 -16.16
N LEU A 150 9.74 8.94 -15.22
CA LEU A 150 9.56 10.30 -14.70
C LEU A 150 10.85 10.83 -14.08
N SER A 151 11.48 10.06 -13.19
CA SER A 151 12.74 10.43 -12.53
C SER A 151 13.86 10.66 -13.53
N SER A 152 13.99 9.80 -14.54
CA SER A 152 15.02 9.91 -15.57
C SER A 152 14.86 11.15 -16.44
N ARG A 153 13.62 11.52 -16.78
CA ARG A 153 13.34 12.70 -17.62
C ARG A 153 13.54 14.02 -16.91
N LEU A 154 13.25 14.05 -15.59
CA LEU A 154 13.23 15.27 -14.79
C LEU A 154 14.38 15.37 -13.80
N ASN A 155 15.23 14.37 -13.73
CA ASN A 155 16.35 14.30 -12.78
C ASN A 155 15.92 14.57 -11.33
N LEU A 156 14.87 13.88 -10.88
CA LEU A 156 14.28 14.04 -9.55
C LEU A 156 15.20 13.47 -8.47
N ASP A 157 15.18 14.09 -7.30
CA ASP A 157 15.87 13.55 -6.14
C ASP A 157 15.09 12.36 -5.51
N SER A 158 15.80 11.60 -4.67
CA SER A 158 15.24 10.40 -4.04
C SER A 158 14.14 10.71 -3.04
N ASP A 159 14.15 11.85 -2.40
CA ASP A 159 13.17 12.25 -1.40
C ASP A 159 11.82 12.54 -2.05
N LEU A 160 11.83 13.25 -3.18
CA LEU A 160 10.62 13.51 -3.96
C LEU A 160 10.05 12.22 -4.57
N ILE A 161 10.90 11.34 -5.09
CA ILE A 161 10.46 10.04 -5.61
C ILE A 161 9.77 9.23 -4.51
N SER A 162 10.35 9.20 -3.31
CA SER A 162 9.75 8.52 -2.16
C SER A 162 8.35 9.04 -1.82
N GLN A 163 8.13 10.35 -1.90
CA GLN A 163 6.82 10.96 -1.67
C GLN A 163 5.79 10.65 -2.77
N LEU A 164 6.24 10.49 -4.01
CA LEU A 164 5.37 10.14 -5.14
C LEU A 164 4.96 8.66 -5.14
N MET A 165 5.67 7.82 -4.41
CA MET A 165 5.37 6.38 -4.28
C MET A 165 4.29 6.06 -3.25
N HIS A 166 3.90 7.02 -2.40
CA HIS A 166 2.85 6.91 -1.40
C HIS A 166 1.59 7.62 -1.85
#